data_60c9989f32072326d9e8f197c6ead8e1
#
_entry.id   60c9989f32072326d9e8f197c6ead8e1
#
_cell.length_a   1.000
_cell.length_b   1.000
_cell.length_c   1.000
_cell.angle_alpha   90.00
_cell.angle_beta   90.00
_cell.angle_gamma   90.00
#
_symmetry.space_group_name_H-M   'P 1'
#
loop_
_entity.id
_entity.type
_entity.pdbx_description
1 polymer ?
#
loop_
_entity_poly.entity_id
_entity_poly.type
_entity_poly.pdbx_seq_one_letter_code
_entity_poly.pdbx_strand_id
1 'polypeptide(L)' 'MKDGAALKIELETAKVQFLEEMARKYSLPDAGKAVRCLINYARENPERHVEIFADVRCLDC' A
#
# COMPACT_ATOMS: atom_id res chain seq x y z
N MET A 1 -5.51 -2.38 -19.01
CA MET A 1 -5.93 -1.93 -18.62
C MET A 1 -6.31 -1.10 -18.65
N LYS A 2 -6.44 -0.54 -18.87
CA LYS A 2 -6.98 0.02 -18.92
C LYS A 2 -7.57 1.03 -18.30
N ASP A 3 -8.10 1.24 -17.56
CA ASP A 3 -8.74 2.18 -16.69
C ASP A 3 -7.82 2.67 -15.62
N GLY A 4 -6.62 2.97 -15.97
CA GLY A 4 -5.64 3.45 -15.02
C GLY A 4 -5.82 4.93 -14.74
N ALA A 5 -5.60 5.31 -13.49
CA ALA A 5 -5.58 6.70 -13.10
C ALA A 5 -4.38 6.93 -12.20
N ALA A 6 -3.76 8.08 -12.34
CA ALA A 6 -2.62 8.42 -11.52
C ALA A 6 -3.09 9.11 -10.24
N LEU A 7 -2.52 8.68 -9.12
CA LEU A 7 -2.81 9.29 -7.82
C LEU A 7 -1.48 9.60 -7.15
N LYS A 8 -1.29 10.87 -6.85
CA LYS A 8 -0.05 11.28 -6.21
C LYS A 8 -0.23 11.31 -4.70
N ILE A 9 0.61 10.57 -4.00
CA ILE A 9 0.55 10.47 -2.55
C ILE A 9 1.93 10.76 -1.99
N GLU A 10 1.98 11.59 -0.96
CA GLU A 10 3.23 11.84 -0.25
C GLU A 10 3.33 10.88 0.91
N LEU A 11 4.45 10.15 0.97
CA LEU A 11 4.71 9.20 2.04
C LEU A 11 6.01 9.58 2.71
N GLU A 12 6.08 9.31 4.01
CA GLU A 12 7.33 9.45 4.73
C GLU A 12 8.37 8.51 4.16
N THR A 13 9.63 8.92 4.28
CA THR A 13 10.73 8.13 3.74
C THR A 13 10.70 6.69 4.24
N ALA A 14 10.40 6.50 5.53
CA ALA A 14 10.37 5.17 6.10
C ALA A 14 9.33 4.27 5.42
N LYS A 15 8.19 4.86 5.04
CA LYS A 15 7.14 4.09 4.37
C LYS A 15 7.56 3.72 2.95
N VAL A 16 8.22 4.64 2.27
CA VAL A 16 8.75 4.34 0.93
C VAL A 16 9.77 3.23 1.01
N GLN A 17 10.68 3.32 2.00
CA GLN A 17 11.69 2.30 2.17
C GLN A 17 11.08 0.94 2.46
N PHE A 18 10.03 0.90 3.26
CA PHE A 18 9.33 -0.34 3.55
C PHE A 18 8.79 -0.97 2.27
N LEU A 19 8.16 -0.16 1.42
CA LEU A 19 7.62 -0.67 0.17
C LEU A 19 8.73 -1.21 -0.73
N GLU A 20 9.85 -0.51 -0.79
CA GLU A 20 10.97 -0.94 -1.61
C GLU A 20 11.58 -2.23 -1.08
N GLU A 21 11.67 -2.36 0.24
CA GLU A 21 12.14 -3.60 0.85
C GLU A 21 11.23 -4.77 0.53
N MET A 22 9.93 -4.54 0.62
CA MET A 22 8.97 -5.60 0.33
C MET A 22 9.03 -6.01 -1.13
N ALA A 23 9.19 -5.03 -2.02
CA ALA A 23 9.32 -5.34 -3.43
C ALA A 23 10.55 -6.20 -3.68
N ARG A 24 11.66 -5.86 -3.04
CA ARG A 24 12.89 -6.62 -3.19
C ARG A 24 12.77 -8.00 -2.59
N LYS A 25 12.20 -8.08 -1.39
CA LYS A 25 12.09 -9.35 -0.66
C LYS A 25 11.22 -10.35 -1.40
N TYR A 26 10.19 -9.88 -2.05
CA TYR A 26 9.24 -10.77 -2.73
C TYR A 26 9.35 -10.70 -4.25
N SER A 27 10.45 -10.16 -4.73
CA SER A 27 10.76 -10.14 -6.16
C SER A 27 9.70 -9.43 -6.99
N LEU A 28 9.17 -8.34 -6.45
CA LEU A 28 8.23 -7.51 -7.17
C LEU A 28 9.00 -6.52 -8.05
N PRO A 29 8.41 -6.09 -9.16
CA PRO A 29 9.14 -5.20 -10.07
C PRO A 29 9.46 -3.83 -9.48
N ASP A 30 8.58 -3.31 -8.61
CA ASP A 30 8.83 -1.99 -8.01
C ASP A 30 7.92 -1.78 -6.83
N ALA A 31 8.11 -0.63 -6.16
CA ALA A 31 7.31 -0.28 -4.99
C ALA A 31 5.84 -0.09 -5.35
N GLY A 32 5.55 0.35 -6.58
CA GLY A 32 4.17 0.49 -7.01
C GLY A 32 3.42 -0.84 -6.99
N LYS A 33 4.12 -1.91 -7.37
CA LYS A 33 3.51 -3.24 -7.31
C LYS A 33 3.20 -3.61 -5.86
N ALA A 34 4.09 -3.26 -4.92
CA ALA A 34 3.84 -3.52 -3.51
C ALA A 34 2.60 -2.81 -3.03
N VAL A 35 2.41 -1.56 -3.45
CA VAL A 35 1.20 -0.82 -3.11
C VAL A 35 -0.04 -1.51 -3.68
N ARG A 36 0.04 -1.94 -4.91
CA ARG A 36 -1.11 -2.61 -5.53
C ARG A 36 -1.45 -3.91 -4.81
N CYS A 37 -0.44 -4.63 -4.33
CA CYS A 37 -0.69 -5.84 -3.56
C CYS A 37 -1.43 -5.53 -2.26
N LEU A 38 -1.04 -4.46 -1.59
CA LEU A 38 -1.72 -4.05 -0.36
C LEU A 38 -3.18 -3.70 -0.64
N ILE A 39 -3.42 -2.96 -1.72
CA ILE A 39 -4.78 -2.58 -2.08
C ILE A 39 -5.61 -3.81 -2.40
N ASN A 40 -5.05 -4.74 -3.16
CA ASN A 40 -5.79 -5.95 -3.52
C ASN A 40 -6.13 -6.77 -2.29
N TYR A 41 -5.19 -6.87 -1.35
CA TYR A 41 -5.47 -7.58 -0.11
C TYR A 41 -6.63 -6.94 0.64
N ALA A 42 -6.62 -5.62 0.76
CA ALA A 42 -7.67 -4.91 1.46
C ALA A 42 -9.02 -5.10 0.76
N ARG A 43 -9.02 -5.04 -0.57
CA ARG A 43 -10.26 -5.18 -1.32
C ARG A 43 -10.86 -6.56 -1.17
N GLU A 44 -10.02 -7.58 -1.08
CA GLU A 44 -10.50 -8.96 -1.01
C GLU A 44 -10.81 -9.39 0.41
N ASN A 45 -10.49 -8.56 1.39
CA ASN A 45 -10.70 -8.88 2.79
C ASN A 45 -11.44 -7.75 3.48
N PRO A 46 -12.73 -7.56 3.16
CA PRO A 46 -13.48 -6.43 3.73
C PRO A 46 -13.56 -6.47 5.24
N GLU A 47 -13.43 -7.63 5.84
CA GLU A 47 -13.46 -7.75 7.29
C GLU A 47 -12.26 -7.06 7.94
N ARG A 48 -11.22 -6.75 7.14
CA ARG A 48 -10.04 -6.07 7.65
C ARG A 48 -10.13 -4.55 7.55
N HIS A 49 -11.16 -4.05 6.90
CA HIS A 49 -11.25 -2.61 6.64
C HIS A 49 -11.27 -1.80 7.92
N VAL A 50 -11.91 -2.33 8.97
CA VAL A 50 -11.95 -1.61 10.25
C VAL A 50 -10.55 -1.46 10.82
N GLU A 51 -9.75 -2.51 10.77
CA GLU A 51 -8.39 -2.43 11.26
C GLU A 51 -7.55 -1.43 10.47
N ILE A 52 -7.78 -1.38 9.17
CA ILE A 52 -6.95 -0.57 8.30
C ILE A 52 -7.36 0.90 8.34
N PHE A 53 -8.64 1.17 8.30
CA PHE A 53 -9.12 2.52 8.05
C PHE A 53 -9.82 3.17 9.23
N ALA A 54 -10.45 2.39 10.10
CA ALA A 54 -11.23 2.97 11.19
C ALA A 54 -10.47 3.01 12.50
N ASP A 55 -9.51 2.11 12.67
CA ASP A 55 -8.69 2.09 13.87
C ASP A 55 -7.58 3.11 13.70
N VAL A 56 -7.76 4.26 14.34
CA VAL A 56 -6.84 5.38 14.17
C VAL A 56 -5.59 5.16 15.01
N ARG A 57 -4.61 4.55 14.40
CA ARG A 57 -3.30 4.47 15.05
C ARG A 57 -2.23 5.10 14.17
N CYS A 58 -2.67 5.80 13.17
CA CYS A 58 -1.79 6.48 12.24
C CYS A 58 -1.38 7.80 12.88
N LEU A 59 -0.13 7.87 13.31
CA LEU A 59 0.33 9.04 14.04
C LEU A 59 0.69 10.20 13.13
N ASP A 60 0.85 9.92 11.86
CA ASP A 60 1.27 10.92 10.89
C ASP A 60 0.17 11.24 9.88
N CYS A 61 -1.04 10.91 10.20
CA CYS A 61 -2.16 11.18 9.29
C CYS A 61 -2.64 12.62 9.37
#